data_a7a7ecf2898b4fa28b72dd60b30baed6
#
_entry.id   a7a7ecf2898b4fa28b72dd60b30baed6
#
_cell.length_a   1.000
_cell.length_b   1.000
_cell.length_c   1.000
_cell.angle_alpha   90.00
_cell.angle_beta   90.00
_cell.angle_gamma   90.00
#
_symmetry.space_group_name_H-M   'P 1'
#
loop_
_entity.id
_entity.type
_entity.pdbx_description
1 polymer ?
#
loop_
_entity_poly.entity_id
_entity_poly.type
_entity_poly.pdbx_seq_one_letter_code
_entity_poly.pdbx_strand_id
1 'polypeptide(L)'
;MTKNTETPDYDHLYDILARRMSIRRLKTDPIPDDYVHKILEAGRWAMSGANSQPWEFVVVKDEKVKRELFEAYRDVNSDFIFWMEQMREKPLRHPAYQVEGDDPKAQWERAKNGMSRAWSSAPVLIVILGDGRRQWGTVQGALTFGRHQSHLTDALANAATLMHLAAASLGLGSQHVTIHIEEPFKRVLGVPDLVMIHHIIPVGWPAMERRPGVRRALEDVVHYDRYDMSKYMSNEQIIDFLRELRGLTRRGYHDEPRPPVR
;
A
#
# COMPACT_ATOMS: atom_id res chain seq x y z
N MET A 1 31.68 9.78 -27.97
CA MET A 1 30.85 8.66 -28.47
C MET A 1 30.39 7.84 -27.29
N THR A 2 29.23 8.15 -26.73
CA THR A 2 28.59 7.35 -25.70
C THR A 2 28.07 6.08 -26.37
N LYS A 3 28.66 4.93 -26.03
CA LYS A 3 28.10 3.63 -26.41
C LYS A 3 26.70 3.56 -25.83
N ASN A 4 25.70 3.50 -26.72
CA ASN A 4 24.33 3.17 -26.32
C ASN A 4 24.38 1.72 -25.82
N THR A 5 24.55 1.52 -24.52
CA THR A 5 24.47 0.20 -23.90
C THR A 5 22.99 -0.14 -23.83
N GLU A 6 22.54 -1.00 -24.75
CA GLU A 6 21.21 -1.61 -24.63
C GLU A 6 21.10 -2.30 -23.28
N THR A 7 20.08 -1.98 -22.52
CA THR A 7 19.79 -2.59 -21.20
C THR A 7 18.38 -3.17 -21.20
N PRO A 8 18.11 -4.20 -22.05
CA PRO A 8 16.76 -4.69 -22.27
C PRO A 8 16.08 -5.22 -20.99
N ASP A 9 16.85 -5.82 -20.09
CA ASP A 9 16.32 -6.29 -18.81
C ASP A 9 15.89 -5.14 -17.89
N TYR A 10 16.65 -4.05 -17.87
CA TYR A 10 16.30 -2.85 -17.12
C TYR A 10 15.08 -2.16 -17.70
N ASP A 11 15.01 -2.02 -19.00
CA ASP A 11 13.89 -1.35 -19.69
C ASP A 11 12.58 -2.12 -19.45
N HIS A 12 12.64 -3.44 -19.47
CA HIS A 12 11.50 -4.29 -19.12
C HIS A 12 11.10 -4.14 -17.66
N LEU A 13 12.06 -4.15 -16.74
CA LEU A 13 11.82 -3.91 -15.31
C LEU A 13 11.21 -2.52 -15.08
N TYR A 14 11.76 -1.48 -15.75
CA TYR A 14 11.27 -0.11 -15.62
C TYR A 14 9.83 0.03 -16.08
N ASP A 15 9.45 -0.64 -17.18
CA ASP A 15 8.06 -0.67 -17.64
C ASP A 15 7.12 -1.27 -16.59
N ILE A 16 7.52 -2.36 -15.92
CA ILE A 16 6.75 -2.94 -14.81
C ILE A 16 6.62 -1.96 -13.64
N LEU A 17 7.73 -1.31 -13.24
CA LEU A 17 7.75 -0.31 -12.17
C LEU A 17 6.83 0.87 -12.48
N ALA A 18 6.86 1.38 -13.70
CA ALA A 18 6.04 2.50 -14.14
C ALA A 18 4.54 2.15 -14.21
N ARG A 19 4.21 0.93 -14.62
CA ARG A 19 2.83 0.41 -14.69
C ARG A 19 2.26 0.07 -13.32
N ARG A 20 3.11 -0.31 -12.36
CA ARG A 20 2.65 -0.69 -11.03
C ARG A 20 2.07 0.53 -10.31
N MET A 21 0.80 0.49 -10.03
CA MET A 21 0.07 1.50 -9.26
C MET A 21 -0.97 0.84 -8.35
N SER A 22 -1.50 1.58 -7.39
CA SER A 22 -2.63 1.10 -6.58
C SER A 22 -3.89 1.05 -7.41
N ILE A 23 -4.33 -0.15 -7.78
CA ILE A 23 -5.59 -0.40 -8.48
C ILE A 23 -6.66 -0.73 -7.45
N ARG A 24 -7.58 0.21 -7.21
CA ARG A 24 -8.63 0.09 -6.19
C ARG A 24 -9.93 -0.51 -6.69
N ARG A 25 -10.11 -0.61 -8.01
CA ARG A 25 -11.24 -1.28 -8.64
C ARG A 25 -10.74 -2.52 -9.36
N LEU A 26 -11.07 -3.67 -8.81
CA LEU A 26 -10.73 -4.98 -9.34
C LEU A 26 -12.01 -5.67 -9.77
N LYS A 27 -11.93 -6.47 -10.83
CA LYS A 27 -13.01 -7.37 -11.22
C LYS A 27 -13.09 -8.52 -10.24
N THR A 28 -14.25 -9.16 -10.16
CA THR A 28 -14.48 -10.35 -9.32
C THR A 28 -14.12 -11.66 -10.03
N ASP A 29 -13.77 -11.56 -11.32
CA ASP A 29 -13.38 -12.74 -12.12
C ASP A 29 -12.20 -13.47 -11.47
N PRO A 30 -12.22 -14.79 -11.40
CA PRO A 30 -11.13 -15.58 -10.83
C PRO A 30 -9.80 -15.31 -11.53
N ILE A 31 -8.71 -15.41 -10.77
CA ILE A 31 -7.35 -15.43 -11.31
C ILE A 31 -6.78 -16.84 -11.20
N PRO A 32 -5.89 -17.25 -12.13
CA PRO A 32 -5.28 -18.57 -12.07
C PRO A 32 -4.48 -18.79 -10.78
N ASP A 33 -4.55 -19.98 -10.21
CA ASP A 33 -3.80 -20.32 -8.99
C ASP A 33 -2.29 -20.23 -9.20
N ASP A 34 -1.82 -20.54 -10.38
CA ASP A 34 -0.42 -20.35 -10.77
C ASP A 34 0.04 -18.88 -10.67
N TYR A 35 -0.84 -17.92 -10.96
CA TYR A 35 -0.53 -16.49 -10.78
C TYR A 35 -0.41 -16.13 -9.29
N VAL A 36 -1.27 -16.67 -8.44
CA VAL A 36 -1.16 -16.50 -6.98
C VAL A 36 0.16 -17.07 -6.48
N HIS A 37 0.53 -18.28 -6.95
CA HIS A 37 1.81 -18.92 -6.62
C HIS A 37 3.01 -18.05 -7.03
N LYS A 38 3.02 -17.52 -8.25
CA LYS A 38 4.10 -16.62 -8.72
C LYS A 38 4.23 -15.35 -7.88
N ILE A 39 3.11 -14.79 -7.43
CA ILE A 39 3.11 -13.62 -6.55
C ILE A 39 3.70 -13.98 -5.18
N LEU A 40 3.28 -15.08 -4.59
CA LEU A 40 3.81 -15.56 -3.31
C LEU A 40 5.30 -15.88 -3.40
N GLU A 41 5.72 -16.52 -4.48
CA GLU A 41 7.13 -16.83 -4.75
C GLU A 41 7.97 -15.55 -4.86
N ALA A 42 7.50 -14.52 -5.55
CA ALA A 42 8.19 -13.24 -5.60
C ALA A 42 8.37 -12.64 -4.20
N GLY A 43 7.33 -12.69 -3.34
CA GLY A 43 7.41 -12.25 -1.95
C GLY A 43 8.43 -13.03 -1.13
N ARG A 44 8.53 -14.35 -1.35
CA ARG A 44 9.49 -15.23 -0.68
C ARG A 44 10.95 -14.91 -1.01
N TRP A 45 11.23 -14.33 -2.17
CA TRP A 45 12.56 -13.90 -2.60
C TRP A 45 12.95 -12.50 -2.11
N ALA A 46 12.20 -11.92 -1.20
CA ALA A 46 12.51 -10.61 -0.65
C ALA A 46 13.78 -10.62 0.21
N MET A 47 14.38 -9.46 0.34
CA MET A 47 15.49 -9.25 1.26
C MET A 47 15.00 -9.11 2.70
N SER A 48 15.73 -9.68 3.66
CA SER A 48 15.49 -9.49 5.09
C SER A 48 16.80 -9.45 5.85
N GLY A 49 16.84 -8.73 6.95
CA GLY A 49 18.04 -8.66 7.82
C GLY A 49 18.49 -10.06 8.25
N ALA A 50 19.77 -10.36 8.07
CA ALA A 50 20.37 -11.66 8.35
C ALA A 50 19.64 -12.87 7.69
N ASN A 51 18.95 -12.63 6.59
CA ASN A 51 18.13 -13.64 5.90
C ASN A 51 17.11 -14.32 6.83
N SER A 52 16.54 -13.57 7.75
CA SER A 52 15.63 -14.08 8.79
C SER A 52 14.27 -14.53 8.26
N GLN A 53 13.85 -14.06 7.07
CA GLN A 53 12.65 -14.45 6.36
C GLN A 53 11.40 -14.46 7.28
N PRO A 54 11.06 -13.32 7.92
CA PRO A 54 10.04 -13.27 8.97
C PRO A 54 8.60 -13.26 8.44
N TRP A 55 8.42 -13.23 7.13
CA TRP A 55 7.12 -13.18 6.47
C TRP A 55 6.41 -14.52 6.50
N GLU A 56 5.09 -14.43 6.64
CA GLU A 56 4.15 -15.49 6.35
C GLU A 56 2.99 -14.92 5.53
N PHE A 57 2.29 -15.74 4.79
CA PHE A 57 1.24 -15.29 3.90
C PHE A 57 -0.02 -16.10 4.11
N VAL A 58 -1.16 -15.41 4.34
CA VAL A 58 -2.47 -16.05 4.31
C VAL A 58 -3.18 -15.66 3.03
N VAL A 59 -3.56 -16.65 2.23
CA VAL A 59 -4.32 -16.46 0.99
C VAL A 59 -5.79 -16.68 1.27
N VAL A 60 -6.60 -15.64 1.09
CA VAL A 60 -8.04 -15.67 1.35
C VAL A 60 -8.79 -15.60 0.03
N LYS A 61 -9.53 -16.67 -0.28
CA LYS A 61 -10.44 -16.79 -1.43
C LYS A 61 -11.89 -16.94 -0.99
N ASP A 62 -12.12 -17.45 0.22
CA ASP A 62 -13.45 -17.67 0.77
C ASP A 62 -14.23 -16.37 0.94
N GLU A 63 -15.43 -16.29 0.37
CA GLU A 63 -16.25 -15.09 0.35
C GLU A 63 -16.78 -14.70 1.74
N LYS A 64 -16.98 -15.69 2.63
CA LYS A 64 -17.42 -15.44 4.00
C LYS A 64 -16.28 -14.77 4.78
N VAL A 65 -15.07 -15.33 4.70
CA VAL A 65 -13.88 -14.77 5.35
C VAL A 65 -13.58 -13.36 4.82
N LYS A 66 -13.68 -13.14 3.51
CA LYS A 66 -13.51 -11.80 2.91
C LYS A 66 -14.53 -10.79 3.44
N ARG A 67 -15.78 -11.19 3.65
CA ARG A 67 -16.80 -10.33 4.28
C ARG A 67 -16.46 -10.01 5.73
N GLU A 68 -16.09 -11.02 6.51
CA GLU A 68 -15.71 -10.84 7.92
C GLU A 68 -14.50 -9.90 8.07
N LEU A 69 -13.51 -10.01 7.19
CA LEU A 69 -12.38 -9.07 7.13
C LEU A 69 -12.82 -7.65 6.79
N PHE A 70 -13.78 -7.49 5.86
CA PHE A 70 -14.30 -6.18 5.55
C PHE A 70 -15.10 -5.56 6.71
N GLU A 71 -15.89 -6.35 7.41
CA GLU A 71 -16.64 -5.90 8.57
C GLU A 71 -15.69 -5.46 9.68
N ALA A 72 -14.66 -6.26 9.97
CA ALA A 72 -13.60 -5.88 10.88
C ALA A 72 -12.91 -4.56 10.46
N TYR A 73 -12.61 -4.40 9.16
CA TYR A 73 -12.03 -3.17 8.62
C TYR A 73 -12.97 -1.98 8.81
N ARG A 74 -14.23 -2.12 8.43
CA ARG A 74 -15.23 -1.07 8.56
C ARG A 74 -15.38 -0.60 10.00
N ASP A 75 -15.39 -1.55 10.96
CA ASP A 75 -15.69 -1.24 12.33
C ASP A 75 -14.53 -0.56 13.08
N VAL A 76 -13.30 -0.88 12.76
CA VAL A 76 -12.13 -0.32 13.46
C VAL A 76 -11.36 0.74 12.67
N ASN A 77 -11.31 0.63 11.34
CA ASN A 77 -10.57 1.59 10.54
C ASN A 77 -11.40 2.82 10.15
N SER A 78 -12.74 2.72 10.16
CA SER A 78 -13.60 3.86 9.84
C SER A 78 -13.39 5.02 10.79
N ASP A 79 -13.22 4.76 12.08
CA ASP A 79 -12.97 5.78 13.09
C ASP A 79 -11.66 6.51 12.83
N PHE A 80 -10.58 5.75 12.62
CA PHE A 80 -9.27 6.31 12.33
C PHE A 80 -9.30 7.17 11.06
N ILE A 81 -9.89 6.65 9.98
CA ILE A 81 -9.98 7.37 8.71
C ILE A 81 -10.82 8.62 8.85
N PHE A 82 -11.96 8.55 9.56
CA PHE A 82 -12.81 9.70 9.82
C PHE A 82 -12.04 10.82 10.51
N TRP A 83 -11.40 10.55 11.64
CA TRP A 83 -10.66 11.55 12.39
C TRP A 83 -9.47 12.09 11.63
N MET A 84 -8.73 11.25 10.92
CA MET A 84 -7.65 11.68 10.04
C MET A 84 -8.14 12.65 8.96
N GLU A 85 -9.31 12.41 8.36
CA GLU A 85 -9.90 13.32 7.37
C GLU A 85 -10.36 14.63 8.02
N GLN A 86 -10.89 14.61 9.25
CA GLN A 86 -11.29 15.83 9.96
C GLN A 86 -10.09 16.76 10.27
N MET A 87 -8.90 16.22 10.47
CA MET A 87 -7.68 17.02 10.70
C MET A 87 -7.17 17.71 9.43
N ARG A 88 -7.70 17.39 8.26
CA ARG A 88 -7.31 17.99 6.99
C ARG A 88 -8.13 19.22 6.68
N GLU A 89 -7.54 20.16 5.93
CA GLU A 89 -8.30 21.26 5.31
C GLU A 89 -9.46 20.69 4.46
N LYS A 90 -10.63 21.31 4.54
CA LYS A 90 -11.85 20.82 3.89
C LYS A 90 -11.67 20.48 2.39
N PRO A 91 -11.02 21.32 1.55
CA PRO A 91 -10.78 20.99 0.14
C PRO A 91 -9.90 19.76 -0.07
N LEU A 92 -9.11 19.38 0.95
CA LEU A 92 -8.19 18.23 0.90
C LEU A 92 -8.79 16.94 1.48
N ARG A 93 -9.99 17.01 2.06
CA ARG A 93 -10.69 15.82 2.55
C ARG A 93 -11.18 14.96 1.39
N HIS A 94 -11.30 13.67 1.63
CA HIS A 94 -12.00 12.81 0.68
C HIS A 94 -13.45 13.28 0.51
N PRO A 95 -14.05 13.24 -0.70
CA PRO A 95 -15.40 13.76 -0.95
C PRO A 95 -16.48 13.27 0.02
N ALA A 96 -16.40 12.01 0.46
CA ALA A 96 -17.31 11.43 1.45
C ALA A 96 -17.31 12.18 2.81
N TYR A 97 -16.27 12.95 3.09
CA TYR A 97 -16.07 13.71 4.34
C TYR A 97 -16.14 15.24 4.16
N GLN A 98 -16.61 15.70 3.00
CA GLN A 98 -16.72 17.13 2.69
C GLN A 98 -18.13 17.70 2.93
N VAL A 99 -19.05 16.91 3.42
CA VAL A 99 -20.46 17.31 3.61
C VAL A 99 -20.57 18.45 4.62
N GLU A 100 -21.37 19.46 4.28
CA GLU A 100 -21.61 20.62 5.13
C GLU A 100 -22.82 20.43 6.04
N GLY A 101 -22.81 21.13 7.15
CA GLY A 101 -24.01 21.37 7.97
C GLY A 101 -24.40 20.26 8.92
N ASP A 102 -23.64 19.18 9.00
CA ASP A 102 -23.99 18.04 9.83
C ASP A 102 -23.18 17.92 11.10
N ASP A 103 -23.82 17.37 12.10
CA ASP A 103 -23.18 16.81 13.27
C ASP A 103 -22.04 15.84 12.86
N PRO A 104 -20.85 15.93 13.46
CA PRO A 104 -19.73 15.02 13.19
C PRO A 104 -20.10 13.54 13.31
N LYS A 105 -21.00 13.18 14.22
CA LYS A 105 -21.48 11.81 14.38
C LYS A 105 -22.26 11.35 13.14
N ALA A 106 -23.16 12.18 12.62
CA ALA A 106 -23.92 11.86 11.42
C ALA A 106 -23.00 11.75 10.18
N GLN A 107 -21.95 12.56 10.08
CA GLN A 107 -20.93 12.44 9.04
C GLN A 107 -20.17 11.12 9.15
N TRP A 108 -19.78 10.74 10.35
CA TRP A 108 -19.08 9.47 10.62
C TRP A 108 -19.95 8.26 10.26
N GLU A 109 -21.21 8.24 10.70
CA GLU A 109 -22.13 7.16 10.37
C GLU A 109 -22.34 6.99 8.87
N ARG A 110 -22.48 8.09 8.12
CA ARG A 110 -22.59 8.04 6.66
C ARG A 110 -21.31 7.52 6.00
N ALA A 111 -20.16 7.99 6.46
CA ALA A 111 -18.86 7.54 5.94
C ALA A 111 -18.64 6.04 6.21
N LYS A 112 -18.99 5.58 7.41
CA LYS A 112 -18.94 4.16 7.80
C LYS A 112 -19.86 3.31 6.92
N ASN A 113 -21.11 3.73 6.78
CA ASN A 113 -22.14 2.99 6.02
C ASN A 113 -21.90 3.06 4.50
N GLY A 114 -21.29 4.14 4.01
CA GLY A 114 -20.92 4.32 2.61
C GLY A 114 -19.57 3.68 2.23
N MET A 115 -18.87 3.04 3.16
CA MET A 115 -17.57 2.43 2.87
C MET A 115 -17.70 1.30 1.85
N SER A 116 -16.97 1.43 0.76
CA SER A 116 -17.02 0.47 -0.33
C SER A 116 -16.26 -0.81 0.01
N ARG A 117 -16.87 -1.96 -0.30
CA ARG A 117 -16.24 -3.27 -0.25
C ARG A 117 -15.25 -3.55 -1.40
N ALA A 118 -14.92 -2.54 -2.23
CA ALA A 118 -14.18 -2.73 -3.47
C ALA A 118 -12.88 -3.57 -3.32
N TRP A 119 -12.13 -3.37 -2.23
CA TRP A 119 -10.91 -4.16 -2.01
C TRP A 119 -11.20 -5.60 -1.57
N SER A 120 -12.24 -5.82 -0.75
CA SER A 120 -12.58 -7.14 -0.22
C SER A 120 -13.36 -8.01 -1.21
N SER A 121 -13.86 -7.43 -2.30
CA SER A 121 -14.49 -8.17 -3.40
C SER A 121 -13.49 -8.68 -4.45
N ALA A 122 -12.20 -8.39 -4.30
CA ALA A 122 -11.16 -8.97 -5.14
C ALA A 122 -11.20 -10.51 -5.08
N PRO A 123 -10.89 -11.22 -6.19
CA PRO A 123 -10.92 -12.68 -6.22
C PRO A 123 -9.97 -13.30 -5.19
N VAL A 124 -8.86 -12.64 -4.90
CA VAL A 124 -7.87 -13.10 -3.92
C VAL A 124 -7.42 -11.94 -3.03
N LEU A 125 -7.35 -12.20 -1.72
CA LEU A 125 -6.66 -11.34 -0.77
C LEU A 125 -5.43 -12.07 -0.26
N ILE A 126 -4.26 -11.42 -0.26
CA ILE A 126 -3.05 -11.94 0.35
C ILE A 126 -2.76 -11.10 1.58
N VAL A 127 -2.79 -11.73 2.75
CA VAL A 127 -2.49 -11.07 4.02
C VAL A 127 -1.03 -11.32 4.34
N ILE A 128 -0.26 -10.25 4.49
CA ILE A 128 1.16 -10.34 4.85
C ILE A 128 1.28 -10.28 6.37
N LEU A 129 1.85 -11.33 6.92
CA LEU A 129 2.11 -11.50 8.33
C LEU A 129 3.61 -11.44 8.62
N GLY A 130 3.97 -11.07 9.84
CA GLY A 130 5.33 -11.02 10.30
C GLY A 130 5.51 -11.66 11.66
N ASP A 131 6.36 -12.69 11.72
CA ASP A 131 6.77 -13.29 12.99
C ASP A 131 8.09 -12.67 13.48
N GLY A 132 7.97 -11.72 14.41
CA GLY A 132 9.14 -11.03 14.98
C GLY A 132 10.12 -11.94 15.72
N ARG A 133 9.70 -13.13 16.15
CA ARG A 133 10.57 -14.11 16.82
C ARG A 133 11.63 -14.67 15.90
N ARG A 134 11.43 -14.64 14.58
CA ARG A 134 12.38 -15.09 13.57
C ARG A 134 13.51 -14.09 13.30
N GLN A 135 13.41 -12.89 13.84
CA GLN A 135 14.44 -11.87 13.64
C GLN A 135 15.57 -11.98 14.65
N TRP A 136 16.78 -12.06 14.15
CA TRP A 136 17.99 -11.93 14.97
C TRP A 136 18.01 -10.64 15.80
N GLY A 137 17.48 -9.56 15.24
CA GLY A 137 17.34 -8.28 15.91
C GLY A 137 16.43 -8.30 17.13
N THR A 138 15.55 -9.28 17.28
CA THR A 138 14.70 -9.40 18.48
C THR A 138 15.55 -9.68 19.72
N VAL A 139 16.61 -10.48 19.59
CA VAL A 139 17.57 -10.76 20.67
C VAL A 139 18.42 -9.51 20.97
N GLN A 140 18.70 -8.71 19.98
CA GLN A 140 19.45 -7.46 20.11
C GLN A 140 18.54 -6.22 20.24
N GLY A 141 17.24 -6.41 20.27
CA GLY A 141 16.28 -5.31 20.26
C GLY A 141 16.45 -4.30 21.39
N ALA A 142 16.86 -4.77 22.57
CA ALA A 142 17.24 -3.91 23.69
C ALA A 142 18.48 -3.05 23.39
N LEU A 143 19.37 -3.51 22.52
CA LEU A 143 20.62 -2.82 22.15
C LEU A 143 20.42 -1.90 20.93
N THR A 144 19.36 -2.07 20.17
CA THR A 144 19.13 -1.34 18.91
C THR A 144 18.09 -0.22 19.04
N PHE A 145 17.68 0.14 20.25
CA PHE A 145 16.71 1.22 20.51
C PHE A 145 15.42 1.08 19.70
N GLY A 146 14.86 -0.12 19.61
CA GLY A 146 13.61 -0.38 18.91
C GLY A 146 13.74 -0.63 17.40
N ARG A 147 14.94 -0.62 16.83
CA ARG A 147 15.17 -0.91 15.39
C ARG A 147 14.74 -2.32 14.96
N HIS A 148 14.54 -3.23 15.89
CA HIS A 148 13.99 -4.56 15.59
C HIS A 148 12.60 -4.47 14.91
N GLN A 149 11.76 -3.55 15.33
CA GLN A 149 10.46 -3.28 14.70
C GLN A 149 10.65 -2.78 13.26
N SER A 150 11.59 -1.84 13.02
CA SER A 150 11.85 -1.35 11.67
C SER A 150 12.39 -2.46 10.77
N HIS A 151 13.29 -3.30 11.25
CA HIS A 151 13.81 -4.43 10.46
C HIS A 151 12.73 -5.44 10.07
N LEU A 152 11.76 -5.69 10.98
CA LEU A 152 10.62 -6.54 10.67
C LEU A 152 9.76 -5.90 9.56
N THR A 153 9.36 -4.64 9.76
CA THR A 153 8.53 -3.93 8.78
C THR A 153 9.24 -3.73 7.45
N ASP A 154 10.57 -3.51 7.44
CA ASP A 154 11.36 -3.41 6.21
C ASP A 154 11.33 -4.72 5.42
N ALA A 155 11.51 -5.86 6.08
CA ALA A 155 11.44 -7.17 5.43
C ALA A 155 10.05 -7.43 4.82
N LEU A 156 8.98 -7.13 5.57
CA LEU A 156 7.61 -7.31 5.10
C LEU A 156 7.26 -6.34 3.97
N ALA A 157 7.76 -5.11 4.02
CA ALA A 157 7.60 -4.13 2.95
C ALA A 157 8.34 -4.54 1.66
N ASN A 158 9.54 -5.13 1.79
CA ASN A 158 10.27 -5.69 0.65
C ASN A 158 9.47 -6.82 -0.01
N ALA A 159 8.95 -7.77 0.79
CA ALA A 159 8.12 -8.84 0.28
C ALA A 159 6.88 -8.31 -0.44
N ALA A 160 6.16 -7.37 0.18
CA ALA A 160 5.00 -6.72 -0.41
C ALA A 160 5.31 -6.04 -1.74
N THR A 161 6.44 -5.32 -1.82
CA THR A 161 6.85 -4.62 -3.03
C THR A 161 7.07 -5.59 -4.18
N LEU A 162 7.79 -6.70 -3.94
CA LEU A 162 8.01 -7.73 -4.95
C LEU A 162 6.70 -8.39 -5.38
N MET A 163 5.78 -8.65 -4.45
CA MET A 163 4.46 -9.20 -4.78
C MET A 163 3.62 -8.25 -5.63
N HIS A 164 3.66 -6.94 -5.36
CA HIS A 164 3.00 -5.94 -6.20
C HIS A 164 3.60 -5.86 -7.61
N LEU A 165 4.93 -5.98 -7.73
CA LEU A 165 5.60 -6.01 -9.04
C LEU A 165 5.24 -7.28 -9.81
N ALA A 166 5.24 -8.43 -9.15
CA ALA A 166 4.82 -9.70 -9.76
C ALA A 166 3.36 -9.64 -10.23
N ALA A 167 2.44 -9.10 -9.42
CA ALA A 167 1.06 -8.90 -9.86
C ALA A 167 0.98 -8.00 -11.10
N ALA A 168 1.75 -6.89 -11.13
CA ALA A 168 1.78 -5.99 -12.28
C ALA A 168 2.37 -6.66 -13.53
N SER A 169 3.41 -7.49 -13.40
CA SER A 169 4.01 -8.24 -14.52
C SER A 169 3.05 -9.26 -15.12
N LEU A 170 2.17 -9.84 -14.29
CA LEU A 170 1.12 -10.78 -14.71
C LEU A 170 -0.13 -10.08 -15.27
N GLY A 171 -0.12 -8.77 -15.43
CA GLY A 171 -1.27 -8.01 -15.91
C GLY A 171 -2.34 -7.74 -14.84
N LEU A 172 -2.13 -8.17 -13.59
CA LEU A 172 -3.08 -8.00 -12.50
C LEU A 172 -2.96 -6.62 -11.85
N GLY A 173 -4.06 -6.17 -11.24
CA GLY A 173 -4.10 -5.04 -10.33
C GLY A 173 -3.93 -5.48 -8.90
N SER A 174 -3.34 -4.60 -8.09
CA SER A 174 -3.21 -4.79 -6.64
C SER A 174 -3.21 -3.44 -5.92
N GLN A 175 -3.46 -3.46 -4.63
CA GLN A 175 -3.33 -2.29 -3.77
C GLN A 175 -2.85 -2.68 -2.38
N HIS A 176 -2.34 -1.70 -1.64
CA HIS A 176 -1.98 -1.84 -0.24
C HIS A 176 -3.18 -1.42 0.63
N VAL A 177 -3.73 -2.34 1.42
CA VAL A 177 -4.78 -2.06 2.41
C VAL A 177 -4.14 -2.07 3.78
N THR A 178 -3.98 -0.88 4.36
CA THR A 178 -3.38 -0.70 5.69
C THR A 178 -4.34 -1.16 6.77
N ILE A 179 -3.82 -1.91 7.73
CA ILE A 179 -4.53 -2.33 8.94
C ILE A 179 -4.00 -1.47 10.10
N HIS A 180 -4.90 -0.78 10.80
CA HIS A 180 -4.54 0.08 11.93
C HIS A 180 -4.70 -0.60 13.29
N ILE A 181 -5.65 -1.52 13.40
CA ILE A 181 -5.91 -2.33 14.59
C ILE A 181 -6.00 -3.78 14.13
N GLU A 182 -5.11 -4.64 14.62
CA GLU A 182 -4.93 -6.01 14.12
C GLU A 182 -5.87 -7.04 14.73
N GLU A 183 -6.27 -6.87 15.98
CA GLU A 183 -6.95 -7.90 16.78
C GLU A 183 -8.22 -8.45 16.13
N PRO A 184 -9.12 -7.64 15.53
CA PRO A 184 -10.29 -8.18 14.84
C PRO A 184 -9.93 -9.05 13.66
N PHE A 185 -8.88 -8.69 12.92
CA PHE A 185 -8.39 -9.46 11.77
C PHE A 185 -7.72 -10.76 12.21
N LYS A 186 -6.93 -10.72 13.30
CA LYS A 186 -6.30 -11.91 13.88
C LYS A 186 -7.36 -12.93 14.29
N ARG A 187 -8.46 -12.47 14.91
CA ARG A 187 -9.58 -13.35 15.26
C ARG A 187 -10.23 -14.02 14.07
N VAL A 188 -10.47 -13.25 12.99
CA VAL A 188 -11.07 -13.78 11.75
C VAL A 188 -10.16 -14.82 11.08
N LEU A 189 -8.85 -14.57 11.08
CA LEU A 189 -7.86 -15.38 10.37
C LEU A 189 -7.23 -16.48 11.23
N GLY A 190 -7.47 -16.49 12.54
CA GLY A 190 -6.80 -17.40 13.46
C GLY A 190 -5.29 -17.12 13.62
N VAL A 191 -4.87 -15.86 13.46
CA VAL A 191 -3.46 -15.47 13.58
C VAL A 191 -3.06 -15.35 15.04
N PRO A 192 -1.93 -15.99 15.49
CA PRO A 192 -1.45 -15.89 16.86
C PRO A 192 -1.07 -14.46 17.26
N ASP A 193 -1.22 -14.11 18.55
CA ASP A 193 -0.99 -12.76 19.07
C ASP A 193 0.41 -12.21 18.78
N LEU A 194 1.44 -13.06 18.81
CA LEU A 194 2.83 -12.67 18.55
C LEU A 194 3.16 -12.46 17.06
N VAL A 195 2.24 -12.82 16.18
CA VAL A 195 2.40 -12.62 14.73
C VAL A 195 1.65 -11.35 14.33
N MET A 196 2.35 -10.36 13.80
CA MET A 196 1.73 -9.12 13.35
C MET A 196 1.07 -9.26 11.98
N ILE A 197 0.03 -8.49 11.72
CA ILE A 197 -0.51 -8.29 10.38
C ILE A 197 0.06 -6.99 9.82
N HIS A 198 0.86 -7.08 8.74
CA HIS A 198 1.44 -5.90 8.12
C HIS A 198 0.42 -5.16 7.25
N HIS A 199 -0.22 -5.87 6.32
CA HIS A 199 -1.31 -5.33 5.48
C HIS A 199 -1.94 -6.43 4.63
N ILE A 200 -3.01 -6.06 3.92
CA ILE A 200 -3.67 -6.94 2.95
C ILE A 200 -3.39 -6.44 1.54
N ILE A 201 -3.06 -7.37 0.63
CA ILE A 201 -2.93 -7.13 -0.81
C ILE A 201 -4.13 -7.78 -1.52
N PRO A 202 -5.17 -7.03 -1.87
CA PRO A 202 -6.17 -7.49 -2.83
C PRO A 202 -5.54 -7.62 -4.21
N VAL A 203 -5.80 -8.72 -4.89
CA VAL A 203 -5.27 -9.03 -6.22
C VAL A 203 -6.40 -9.48 -7.14
N GLY A 204 -6.44 -8.95 -8.37
CA GLY A 204 -7.44 -9.30 -9.36
C GLY A 204 -7.22 -8.61 -10.69
N TRP A 205 -8.06 -8.87 -11.67
CA TRP A 205 -8.04 -8.17 -12.95
C TRP A 205 -8.45 -6.70 -12.75
N PRO A 206 -7.72 -5.72 -13.30
CA PRO A 206 -8.08 -4.32 -13.16
C PRO A 206 -9.44 -4.03 -13.84
N ALA A 207 -10.32 -3.33 -13.12
CA ALA A 207 -11.59 -2.81 -13.63
C ALA A 207 -11.50 -1.33 -14.01
N MET A 208 -10.30 -0.79 -14.11
CA MET A 208 -10.01 0.60 -14.49
C MET A 208 -8.74 0.67 -15.30
N GLU A 209 -8.63 1.70 -16.12
CA GLU A 209 -7.41 1.96 -16.86
C GLU A 209 -6.25 2.28 -15.92
N ARG A 210 -5.06 1.77 -16.26
CA ARG A 210 -3.83 2.06 -15.53
C ARG A 210 -3.30 3.42 -15.96
N ARG A 211 -3.02 4.27 -14.98
CA ARG A 211 -2.40 5.58 -15.20
C ARG A 211 -1.09 5.66 -14.44
N PRO A 212 -0.02 6.22 -15.02
CA PRO A 212 1.23 6.43 -14.29
C PRO A 212 1.03 7.20 -12.99
N GLY A 213 1.69 6.80 -11.94
CA GLY A 213 1.71 7.54 -10.68
C GLY A 213 2.50 8.83 -10.80
N VAL A 214 2.13 9.85 -10.01
CA VAL A 214 2.94 11.06 -9.87
C VAL A 214 4.18 10.72 -9.05
N ARG A 215 5.33 11.21 -9.47
CA ARG A 215 6.61 11.09 -8.75
C ARG A 215 7.30 12.44 -8.74
N ARG A 216 8.10 12.68 -7.72
CA ARG A 216 9.06 13.79 -7.71
C ARG A 216 10.11 13.54 -8.81
N ALA A 217 10.68 14.60 -9.36
CA ALA A 217 11.81 14.48 -10.27
C ALA A 217 12.99 13.79 -9.55
N LEU A 218 13.77 13.03 -10.30
CA LEU A 218 14.88 12.28 -9.73
C LEU A 218 15.92 13.21 -9.10
N GLU A 219 16.20 14.31 -9.77
CA GLU A 219 17.12 15.37 -9.34
C GLU A 219 16.72 15.99 -7.99
N ASP A 220 15.43 16.05 -7.67
CA ASP A 220 14.92 16.60 -6.40
C ASP A 220 15.18 15.68 -5.19
N VAL A 221 15.44 14.40 -5.44
CA VAL A 221 15.58 13.39 -4.39
C VAL A 221 16.96 12.78 -4.30
N VAL A 222 17.86 13.11 -5.24
CA VAL A 222 19.23 12.59 -5.27
C VAL A 222 20.21 13.66 -4.75
N HIS A 223 21.07 13.26 -3.85
CA HIS A 223 22.18 14.03 -3.33
C HIS A 223 23.47 13.24 -3.57
N TYR A 224 24.55 13.92 -3.97
CA TYR A 224 25.85 13.29 -4.21
C TYR A 224 26.80 13.58 -3.05
N ASP A 225 27.44 12.56 -2.53
CA ASP A 225 28.38 12.56 -1.41
C ASP A 225 27.84 13.12 -0.09
N ARG A 226 27.09 14.21 -0.15
CA ARG A 226 26.48 14.88 1.03
C ARG A 226 25.10 15.39 0.71
N TYR A 227 24.32 15.62 1.78
CA TYR A 227 22.99 16.22 1.63
C TYR A 227 23.11 17.64 1.07
N ASP A 228 22.42 17.93 -0.01
CA ASP A 228 22.34 19.25 -0.63
C ASP A 228 21.26 20.10 0.07
N MET A 229 21.70 21.04 0.88
CA MET A 229 20.80 21.92 1.64
C MET A 229 19.94 22.83 0.77
N SER A 230 20.28 23.06 -0.49
CA SER A 230 19.43 23.83 -1.41
C SER A 230 18.10 23.12 -1.74
N LYS A 231 18.06 21.80 -1.55
CA LYS A 231 16.87 20.96 -1.74
C LYS A 231 16.06 20.75 -0.46
N TYR A 232 16.54 21.30 0.67
CA TYR A 232 15.82 21.23 1.94
C TYR A 232 14.62 22.17 1.90
N MET A 233 13.44 21.60 2.07
CA MET A 233 12.18 22.36 2.05
C MET A 233 11.83 22.83 3.47
N SER A 234 11.40 24.08 3.59
CA SER A 234 10.78 24.56 4.82
C SER A 234 9.43 23.85 5.08
N ASN A 235 8.90 24.01 6.28
CA ASN A 235 7.59 23.44 6.61
C ASN A 235 6.48 23.97 5.69
N GLU A 236 6.51 25.26 5.35
CA GLU A 236 5.56 25.89 4.44
C GLU A 236 5.66 25.30 3.05
N GLN A 237 6.88 25.15 2.51
CA GLN A 237 7.13 24.54 1.21
C GLN A 237 6.67 23.08 1.17
N ILE A 238 6.86 22.29 2.26
CA ILE A 238 6.34 20.94 2.36
C ILE A 238 4.81 20.93 2.33
N ILE A 239 4.16 21.84 3.05
CA ILE A 239 2.70 21.95 3.07
C ILE A 239 2.16 22.24 1.66
N ASP A 240 2.76 23.21 0.96
CA ASP A 240 2.34 23.57 -0.39
C ASP A 240 2.59 22.42 -1.38
N PHE A 241 3.74 21.77 -1.30
CA PHE A 241 4.04 20.57 -2.08
C PHE A 241 3.00 19.47 -1.84
N LEU A 242 2.62 19.20 -0.59
CA LEU A 242 1.60 18.19 -0.27
C LEU A 242 0.21 18.56 -0.79
N ARG A 243 -0.14 19.85 -0.81
CA ARG A 243 -1.39 20.34 -1.40
C ARG A 243 -1.41 20.10 -2.91
N GLU A 244 -0.33 20.47 -3.60
CA GLU A 244 -0.18 20.25 -5.03
C GLU A 244 -0.22 18.76 -5.38
N LEU A 245 0.59 17.93 -4.71
CA LEU A 245 0.64 16.49 -4.93
C LEU A 245 -0.73 15.83 -4.75
N ARG A 246 -1.50 16.25 -3.74
CA ARG A 246 -2.86 15.76 -3.52
C ARG A 246 -3.83 16.20 -4.61
N GLY A 247 -3.71 17.44 -5.08
CA GLY A 247 -4.47 17.95 -6.22
C GLY A 247 -4.24 17.08 -7.47
N LEU A 248 -2.99 16.80 -7.79
CA LEU A 248 -2.60 15.95 -8.92
C LEU A 248 -3.09 14.50 -8.76
N THR A 249 -2.98 13.94 -7.55
CA THR A 249 -3.43 12.58 -7.26
C THR A 249 -4.95 12.45 -7.36
N ARG A 250 -5.71 13.43 -6.89
CA ARG A 250 -7.18 13.44 -6.98
C ARG A 250 -7.69 13.57 -8.41
N ARG A 251 -7.10 14.43 -9.22
CA ARG A 251 -7.45 14.56 -10.66
C ARG A 251 -7.27 13.23 -11.41
N GLY A 252 -6.37 12.37 -10.95
CA GLY A 252 -6.21 11.04 -11.50
C GLY A 252 -7.33 10.04 -11.20
N TYR A 253 -8.29 10.38 -10.32
CA TYR A 253 -9.51 9.60 -10.06
C TYR A 253 -10.72 10.08 -10.86
N HIS A 254 -10.65 11.28 -11.43
CA HIS A 254 -11.65 11.86 -12.33
C HIS A 254 -11.03 11.89 -13.74
N ASP A 255 -11.81 11.64 -14.76
CA ASP A 255 -11.41 11.37 -16.15
C ASP A 255 -10.66 12.49 -16.92
N GLU A 256 -10.04 13.44 -16.25
CA GLU A 256 -9.27 14.50 -16.88
C GLU A 256 -7.80 14.10 -17.10
N PRO A 257 -7.21 14.44 -18.27
CA PRO A 257 -5.80 14.20 -18.53
C PRO A 257 -4.92 14.99 -17.55
N ARG A 258 -3.90 14.34 -16.99
CA ARG A 258 -2.95 14.99 -16.08
C ARG A 258 -2.04 15.95 -16.86
N PRO A 259 -1.79 17.17 -16.35
CA PRO A 259 -0.73 17.98 -16.90
C PRO A 259 0.63 17.28 -16.70
N PRO A 260 1.60 17.48 -17.59
CA PRO A 260 2.95 16.98 -17.39
C PRO A 260 3.51 17.56 -16.08
N VAL A 261 4.09 16.69 -15.27
CA VAL A 261 4.83 17.11 -14.06
C VAL A 261 6.10 17.78 -14.58
N ARG A 262 6.27 19.05 -14.30
CA ARG A 262 7.49 19.80 -14.58
C ARG A 262 8.55 19.50 -13.55
#